data_c2266a2c02b3ccdc4abf0777ef03f521
#
_entry.id   c2266a2c02b3ccdc4abf0777ef03f521
#
_cell.length_a   1.000
_cell.length_b   1.000
_cell.length_c   1.000
_cell.angle_alpha   90.00
_cell.angle_beta   90.00
_cell.angle_gamma   90.00
#
_symmetry.space_group_name_H-M   'P 1'
#
loop_
_entity.id
_entity.type
_entity.pdbx_description
1 polymer ?
#
loop_
_entity_poly.entity_id
_entity_poly.type
_entity_poly.pdbx_seq_one_letter_code
_entity_poly.pdbx_strand_id
1 'polypeptide(L)'
;LLLFHALFTYSILLRYFAKLSPLTFFKKMREPILFAFSTSSSAATIPVTLKTTSQDLGVNKNVASFVVPVGATINMDGTAIMQGLATVFIAQISGIDLTLFQYIQIVLLAVATL
;
A
#
# COMPACT_ATOMS: atom_id res chain seq x y z
N LEU A 1 -12.38 1.08 -3.12
CA LEU A 1 -11.74 0.03 -2.34
C LEU A 1 -10.36 0.45 -1.82
N LEU A 2 -9.43 0.89 -2.67
CA LEU A 2 -8.08 1.32 -2.26
C LEU A 2 -8.10 2.50 -1.29
N LEU A 3 -8.92 3.51 -1.53
CA LEU A 3 -9.08 4.64 -0.61
C LEU A 3 -9.66 4.21 0.74
N PHE A 4 -10.65 3.33 0.73
CA PHE A 4 -11.20 2.77 1.96
C PHE A 4 -10.15 1.98 2.73
N HIS A 5 -9.39 1.13 2.06
CA HIS A 5 -8.29 0.38 2.66
C HIS A 5 -7.24 1.32 3.27
N ALA A 6 -6.78 2.32 2.53
CA ALA A 6 -5.79 3.27 3.01
C ALA A 6 -6.29 4.08 4.21
N LEU A 7 -7.50 4.61 4.15
CA LEU A 7 -8.02 5.48 5.21
C LEU A 7 -8.48 4.69 6.44
N PHE A 8 -9.08 3.52 6.24
CA PHE A 8 -9.66 2.76 7.34
C PHE A 8 -8.64 1.81 7.98
N THR A 9 -8.02 0.94 7.19
CA THR A 9 -7.09 -0.08 7.70
C THR A 9 -5.85 0.57 8.32
N TYR A 10 -5.20 1.50 7.61
CA TYR A 10 -4.02 2.16 8.15
C TYR A 10 -4.33 3.10 9.31
N SER A 11 -5.49 3.74 9.33
CA SER A 11 -5.90 4.55 10.49
C SER A 11 -6.07 3.72 11.76
N ILE A 12 -6.65 2.53 11.63
CA ILE A 12 -6.79 1.59 12.75
C ILE A 12 -5.41 1.14 13.24
N LEU A 13 -4.54 0.70 12.31
CA LEU A 13 -3.19 0.26 12.66
C LEU A 13 -2.37 1.36 13.33
N LEU A 14 -2.41 2.59 12.81
CA LEU A 14 -1.71 3.74 13.39
C LEU A 14 -2.22 4.06 14.79
N ARG A 15 -3.52 3.99 15.01
CA ARG A 15 -4.11 4.34 16.30
C ARG A 15 -3.84 3.28 17.38
N TYR A 16 -3.96 2.00 17.03
CA TYR A 16 -3.82 0.91 17.98
C TYR A 16 -2.37 0.48 18.22
N PHE A 17 -1.55 0.42 17.18
CA PHE A 17 -0.17 -0.06 17.29
C PHE A 17 0.85 1.07 17.47
N ALA A 18 0.77 2.11 16.65
CA ALA A 18 1.74 3.21 16.72
C ALA A 18 1.33 4.32 17.69
N LYS A 19 0.09 4.31 18.20
CA LYS A 19 -0.47 5.37 19.07
C LYS A 19 -0.32 6.78 18.48
N LEU A 20 -0.30 6.87 17.14
CA LEU A 20 -0.21 8.11 16.40
C LEU A 20 -1.60 8.54 15.92
N SER A 21 -1.81 9.85 15.85
CA SER A 21 -3.01 10.40 15.20
C SER A 21 -2.93 10.16 13.68
N PRO A 22 -3.90 9.43 13.07
CA PRO A 22 -3.90 9.20 11.64
C PRO A 22 -3.85 10.49 10.82
N LEU A 23 -4.58 11.52 11.27
CA LEU A 23 -4.62 12.81 10.58
C LEU A 23 -3.24 13.48 10.53
N THR A 24 -2.51 13.48 11.65
CA THR A 24 -1.15 14.02 11.73
C THR A 24 -0.19 13.23 10.87
N PHE A 25 -0.31 11.91 10.86
CA PHE A 25 0.48 11.02 10.03
C PHE A 25 0.28 11.30 8.54
N PHE A 26 -0.95 11.30 8.05
CA PHE A 26 -1.25 11.58 6.64
C PHE A 26 -0.83 12.99 6.23
N LYS A 27 -0.97 13.98 7.13
CA LYS A 27 -0.50 15.35 6.86
C LYS A 27 1.02 15.41 6.68
N LYS A 28 1.79 14.69 7.48
CA LYS A 28 3.25 14.61 7.36
C LYS A 28 3.69 13.78 6.16
N MET A 29 2.98 12.71 5.84
CA MET A 29 3.27 11.82 4.72
C MET A 29 2.76 12.32 3.36
N ARG A 30 2.23 13.52 3.28
CA ARG A 30 1.67 14.03 2.01
C ARG A 30 2.69 14.11 0.88
N GLU A 31 3.94 14.50 1.18
CA GLU A 31 5.01 14.59 0.18
C GLU A 31 5.34 13.22 -0.43
N PRO A 32 5.64 12.17 0.36
CA PRO A 32 5.77 10.81 -0.16
C PRO A 32 4.55 10.30 -0.92
N ILE A 33 3.32 10.59 -0.43
CA ILE A 33 2.08 10.15 -1.07
C ILE A 33 1.94 10.78 -2.46
N LEU A 34 2.14 12.08 -2.58
CA LEU A 34 2.07 12.79 -3.87
C LEU A 34 3.17 12.32 -4.82
N PHE A 35 4.37 12.09 -4.31
CA PHE A 35 5.49 11.59 -5.12
C PHE A 35 5.21 10.17 -5.62
N ALA A 36 4.71 9.28 -4.75
CA ALA A 36 4.32 7.93 -5.13
C ALA A 36 3.21 7.92 -6.18
N PHE A 37 2.21 8.78 -6.03
CA PHE A 37 1.14 8.94 -6.99
C PHE A 37 1.65 9.41 -8.37
N SER A 38 2.56 10.38 -8.36
CA SER A 38 3.13 10.93 -9.60
C SER A 38 4.03 9.96 -10.35
N THR A 39 4.81 9.16 -9.62
CA THR A 39 5.78 8.21 -10.21
C THR A 39 5.19 6.83 -10.44
N SER A 40 4.09 6.48 -9.76
CA SER A 40 3.54 5.11 -9.70
C SER A 40 4.60 4.07 -9.33
N SER A 41 5.60 4.45 -8.54
CA SER A 41 6.73 3.59 -8.17
C SER A 41 7.06 3.70 -6.68
N SER A 42 6.84 2.62 -5.95
CA SER A 42 7.23 2.52 -4.53
C SER A 42 8.74 2.64 -4.35
N ALA A 43 9.52 2.03 -5.24
CA ALA A 43 10.98 2.08 -5.20
C ALA A 43 11.52 3.50 -5.40
N ALA A 44 10.97 4.24 -6.37
CA ALA A 44 11.35 5.63 -6.61
C ALA A 44 10.98 6.55 -5.44
N THR A 45 9.98 6.18 -4.64
CA THR A 45 9.50 6.95 -3.50
C THR A 45 10.33 6.72 -2.22
N ILE A 46 11.13 5.65 -2.16
CA ILE A 46 11.94 5.29 -0.97
C ILE A 46 12.74 6.47 -0.42
N PRO A 47 13.51 7.24 -1.20
CA PRO A 47 14.29 8.35 -0.66
C PRO A 47 13.43 9.43 0.01
N VAL A 48 12.29 9.77 -0.59
CA VAL A 48 11.35 10.76 -0.05
C VAL A 48 10.71 10.25 1.24
N THR A 49 10.30 8.98 1.26
CA THR A 49 9.74 8.33 2.45
C THR A 49 10.76 8.26 3.59
N LEU A 50 12.02 7.93 3.30
CA LEU A 50 13.10 7.90 4.29
C LEU A 50 13.32 9.27 4.93
N LYS A 51 13.36 10.33 4.11
CA LYS A 51 13.51 11.70 4.59
C LYS A 51 12.35 12.06 5.54
N THR A 52 11.11 11.90 5.08
CA THR A 52 9.92 12.23 5.87
C THR A 52 9.84 11.41 7.15
N THR A 53 10.11 10.11 7.08
CA THR A 53 10.03 9.21 8.25
C THR A 53 11.07 9.59 9.30
N SER A 54 12.28 9.90 8.93
CA SER A 54 13.34 10.24 9.87
C SER A 54 13.27 11.69 10.36
N GLN A 55 12.91 12.64 9.50
CA GLN A 55 12.93 14.07 9.85
C GLN A 55 11.59 14.55 10.43
N ASP A 56 10.48 14.19 9.82
CA ASP A 56 9.17 14.71 10.19
C ASP A 56 8.45 13.83 11.22
N LEU A 57 8.59 12.51 11.11
CA LEU A 57 8.01 11.56 12.07
C LEU A 57 8.94 11.24 13.25
N GLY A 58 10.22 11.61 13.17
CA GLY A 58 11.18 11.40 14.25
C GLY A 58 11.60 9.94 14.46
N VAL A 59 11.43 9.08 13.48
CA VAL A 59 11.87 7.68 13.55
C VAL A 59 13.38 7.61 13.45
N ASN A 60 14.00 6.74 14.26
CA ASN A 60 15.45 6.53 14.20
C ASN A 60 15.89 6.19 12.78
N LYS A 61 16.92 6.90 12.30
CA LYS A 61 17.41 6.80 10.92
C LYS A 61 17.82 5.37 10.52
N ASN A 62 18.43 4.63 11.45
CA ASN A 62 18.84 3.25 11.18
C ASN A 62 17.64 2.33 11.01
N VAL A 63 16.60 2.51 11.85
CA VAL A 63 15.34 1.78 11.74
C VAL A 63 14.63 2.12 10.44
N ALA A 64 14.49 3.40 10.12
CA ALA A 64 13.85 3.86 8.88
C ALA A 64 14.56 3.31 7.64
N SER A 65 15.90 3.36 7.62
CA SER A 65 16.71 2.87 6.49
C SER A 65 16.54 1.38 6.21
N PHE A 66 16.17 0.60 7.20
CA PHE A 66 15.86 -0.82 7.04
C PHE A 66 14.38 -1.05 6.71
N VAL A 67 13.48 -0.47 7.52
CA VAL A 67 12.04 -0.76 7.44
C VAL A 67 11.39 -0.20 6.18
N VAL A 68 11.78 0.99 5.72
CA VAL A 68 11.16 1.63 4.55
C VAL A 68 11.42 0.86 3.25
N PRO A 69 12.67 0.47 2.91
CA PRO A 69 12.90 -0.35 1.72
C PRO A 69 12.25 -1.73 1.80
N VAL A 70 12.30 -2.37 2.96
CA VAL A 70 11.64 -3.67 3.19
C VAL A 70 10.12 -3.54 3.01
N GLY A 71 9.52 -2.50 3.60
CA GLY A 71 8.09 -2.23 3.46
C GLY A 71 7.68 -1.95 2.02
N ALA A 72 8.49 -1.20 1.28
CA ALA A 72 8.23 -0.91 -0.14
C ALA A 72 8.26 -2.16 -1.03
N THR A 73 8.95 -3.21 -0.59
CA THR A 73 9.10 -4.46 -1.34
C THR A 73 8.08 -5.53 -0.91
N ILE A 74 7.80 -5.64 0.39
CA ILE A 74 6.98 -6.71 0.95
C ILE A 74 5.51 -6.28 1.14
N ASN A 75 5.27 -5.04 1.53
CA ASN A 75 3.92 -4.53 1.78
C ASN A 75 3.30 -3.99 0.48
N MET A 76 2.84 -4.90 -0.36
CA MET A 76 2.26 -4.61 -1.68
C MET A 76 0.76 -4.90 -1.74
N ASP A 77 0.04 -4.69 -0.64
CA ASP A 77 -1.40 -4.90 -0.53
C ASP A 77 -2.23 -4.11 -1.57
N GLY A 78 -1.83 -2.88 -1.87
CA GLY A 78 -2.45 -2.09 -2.94
C GLY A 78 -2.29 -2.75 -4.33
N THR A 79 -1.13 -3.35 -4.59
CA THR A 79 -0.86 -4.08 -5.85
C THR A 79 -1.71 -5.35 -5.92
N ALA A 80 -1.84 -6.11 -4.84
CA ALA A 80 -2.70 -7.30 -4.78
C ALA A 80 -4.16 -6.96 -5.08
N ILE A 81 -4.68 -5.90 -4.47
CA ILE A 81 -6.05 -5.42 -4.73
C ILE A 81 -6.22 -5.05 -6.21
N MET A 82 -5.27 -4.33 -6.78
CA MET A 82 -5.33 -3.91 -8.18
C MET A 82 -5.27 -5.10 -9.14
N GLN A 83 -4.38 -6.06 -8.91
CA GLN A 83 -4.27 -7.28 -9.72
C GLN A 83 -5.56 -8.10 -9.69
N GLY A 84 -6.14 -8.29 -8.51
CA GLY A 84 -7.42 -9.01 -8.36
C GLY A 84 -8.55 -8.32 -9.12
N LEU A 85 -8.70 -7.01 -8.95
CA LEU A 85 -9.72 -6.23 -9.65
C LEU A 85 -9.52 -6.20 -11.16
N ALA A 86 -8.29 -6.02 -11.64
CA ALA A 86 -7.98 -6.02 -13.06
C ALA A 86 -8.32 -7.36 -13.72
N THR A 87 -7.97 -8.47 -13.07
CA THR A 87 -8.29 -9.82 -13.56
C THR A 87 -9.79 -10.04 -13.67
N VAL A 88 -10.56 -9.67 -12.66
CA VAL A 88 -12.04 -9.77 -12.68
C VAL A 88 -12.62 -8.87 -13.77
N PHE A 89 -12.13 -7.64 -13.90
CA PHE A 89 -12.59 -6.71 -14.94
C PHE A 89 -12.35 -7.27 -16.34
N ILE A 90 -11.15 -7.80 -16.61
CA ILE A 90 -10.81 -8.39 -17.91
C ILE A 90 -11.71 -9.61 -18.19
N ALA A 91 -11.97 -10.46 -17.21
CA ALA A 91 -12.88 -11.58 -17.37
C ALA A 91 -14.29 -11.12 -17.74
N GLN A 92 -14.81 -10.09 -17.08
CA GLN A 92 -16.13 -9.54 -17.36
C GLN A 92 -16.26 -8.96 -18.77
N ILE A 93 -15.29 -8.16 -19.22
CA ILE A 93 -15.33 -7.58 -20.57
C ILE A 93 -15.11 -8.63 -21.65
N SER A 94 -14.48 -9.76 -21.31
CA SER A 94 -14.30 -10.90 -22.22
C SER A 94 -15.50 -11.86 -22.22
N GLY A 95 -16.58 -11.54 -21.49
CA GLY A 95 -17.77 -12.37 -21.39
C GLY A 95 -17.54 -13.70 -20.66
N ILE A 96 -16.56 -13.78 -19.79
CA ILE A 96 -16.23 -14.97 -19.01
C ILE A 96 -16.93 -14.85 -17.64
N ASP A 97 -17.88 -15.75 -17.37
CA ASP A 97 -18.51 -15.85 -16.06
C ASP A 97 -17.60 -16.62 -15.10
N LEU A 98 -17.16 -15.93 -14.05
CA LEU A 98 -16.31 -16.52 -13.02
C LEU A 98 -17.16 -17.23 -11.96
N THR A 99 -16.75 -18.45 -11.61
CA THR A 99 -17.31 -19.19 -10.48
C THR A 99 -16.72 -18.68 -9.16
N LEU A 100 -17.40 -18.92 -8.04
CA LEU A 100 -16.89 -18.54 -6.71
C LEU A 100 -15.47 -19.10 -6.44
N PHE A 101 -15.21 -20.32 -6.90
CA PHE A 101 -13.90 -20.94 -6.76
C PHE A 101 -12.81 -20.17 -7.53
N GLN A 102 -13.11 -19.69 -8.75
CA GLN A 102 -12.20 -18.89 -9.55
C GLN A 102 -11.94 -17.52 -8.91
N TYR A 103 -12.93 -16.87 -8.28
CA TYR A 103 -12.71 -15.65 -7.51
C TYR A 103 -11.72 -15.87 -6.36
N ILE A 104 -11.87 -16.97 -5.62
CA ILE A 104 -10.93 -17.34 -4.54
C ILE A 104 -9.52 -17.58 -5.10
N GLN A 105 -9.40 -18.28 -6.23
CA GLN A 105 -8.10 -18.49 -6.88
C GLN A 105 -7.44 -17.18 -7.32
N ILE A 106 -8.19 -16.24 -7.88
CA ILE A 106 -7.67 -14.91 -8.28
C ILE A 106 -7.11 -14.18 -7.06
N VAL A 107 -7.82 -14.16 -5.94
CA VAL A 107 -7.36 -13.52 -4.72
C VAL A 107 -6.08 -14.18 -4.19
N LEU A 108 -6.05 -15.50 -4.13
CA LEU A 108 -4.87 -16.25 -3.66
C LEU A 108 -3.65 -16.02 -4.56
N LEU A 109 -3.83 -16.03 -5.88
CA LEU A 109 -2.76 -15.77 -6.84
C LEU A 109 -2.28 -14.32 -6.77
N ALA A 110 -3.17 -13.36 -6.65
CA ALA A 110 -2.81 -11.95 -6.52
C ALA A 110 -1.92 -11.69 -5.28
N VAL A 111 -2.18 -12.40 -4.18
CA VAL A 111 -1.35 -12.33 -2.97
C VAL A 111 -0.04 -13.11 -3.13
N ALA A 112 -0.08 -14.29 -3.76
CA ALA A 112 1.08 -15.16 -3.88
C ALA A 112 2.12 -14.66 -4.90
N THR A 113 1.76 -13.76 -5.81
CA THR A 113 2.63 -13.22 -6.87
C THR A 113 3.21 -11.84 -6.56
N LEU A 114 3.01 -11.34 -5.34
CA LEU A 114 3.64 -10.12 -4.84
C LEU A 114 5.12 -10.39 -4.48
#